data_9bba04303c3e873abd228c2ad090bc0b
#
_entry.id   9bba04303c3e873abd228c2ad090bc0b
#
_cell.length_a   1.000
_cell.length_b   1.000
_cell.length_c   1.000
_cell.angle_alpha   90.00
_cell.angle_beta   90.00
_cell.angle_gamma   90.00
#
_symmetry.space_group_name_H-M   'P 1'
#
loop_
_entity.id
_entity.type
_entity.pdbx_description
1 polymer ?
#
loop_
_entity_poly.entity_id
_entity_poly.type
_entity_poly.pdbx_seq_one_letter_code
_entity_poly.pdbx_strand_id
1 'polypeptide(L)'
;ALAQVIAAVQRAQTSRANIQRLGDRVSNVFVPVVTIIALLAGLAWAFAPETMANVFHMFAPYLWTAHPPSGAGAGFIIAAAVLIVACPCAMGLATPAAIMASANAAARHGILIRDGVALEKAGNITAIVFDKTGTLTVGNPEVVAVSEVGGQKSEVGNLAAALARDSTHPISQAVARLAVERVELQEWQEIRGAGVEAKQRMEDGGWSMTRLGSIRWLRESGVALAAGESFIAEWSGQGATIVGLVQQNDLIGLFAVKDTLKPGAAAVVTQLQQQGLKAFLLTGDNVVTAAGIAKQCGIASENVFAEVRPEQKAELIKKLQARGERVAFVGDGINDAPALEQADLGIAVTRASDVARAAADIVLLKSDIEAVPEALGLARATLRTIKQNLFWAFFYNAVGVPLAALGFMSPVLCALAMGVSDLVVIGNALKLKWHITNRSSATR
;
A
#
# COMPACT_ATOMS: atom_id res chain seq x y z
N ALA A 1 -6.80 -17.33 -7.53
CA ALA A 1 -6.77 -15.94 -8.03
C ALA A 1 -8.18 -15.34 -8.18
N LEU A 2 -9.08 -15.86 -9.05
CA LEU A 2 -10.41 -15.26 -9.30
C LEU A 2 -11.27 -15.17 -8.02
N ALA A 3 -11.34 -16.22 -7.21
CA ALA A 3 -12.05 -16.21 -5.94
C ALA A 3 -11.52 -15.17 -4.94
N GLN A 4 -10.20 -14.93 -4.92
CA GLN A 4 -9.58 -13.90 -4.08
C GLN A 4 -9.92 -12.49 -4.57
N VAL A 5 -9.98 -12.27 -5.88
CA VAL A 5 -10.41 -11.00 -6.48
C VAL A 5 -11.86 -10.70 -6.10
N ILE A 6 -12.76 -11.68 -6.29
CA ILE A 6 -14.17 -11.54 -5.94
C ILE A 6 -14.33 -11.24 -4.43
N ALA A 7 -13.65 -11.99 -3.57
CA ALA A 7 -13.69 -11.79 -2.12
C ALA A 7 -13.13 -10.42 -1.68
N ALA A 8 -12.06 -9.91 -2.33
CA ALA A 8 -11.51 -8.59 -2.05
C ALA A 8 -12.48 -7.48 -2.47
N VAL A 9 -13.08 -7.59 -3.66
CA VAL A 9 -14.08 -6.62 -4.13
C VAL A 9 -15.32 -6.61 -3.22
N GLN A 10 -15.82 -7.78 -2.81
CA GLN A 10 -16.95 -7.88 -1.88
C GLN A 10 -16.63 -7.26 -0.51
N ARG A 11 -15.44 -7.50 0.04
CA ARG A 11 -15.01 -6.88 1.30
C ARG A 11 -14.87 -5.37 1.18
N ALA A 12 -14.30 -4.87 0.08
CA ALA A 12 -14.20 -3.42 -0.17
C ALA A 12 -15.59 -2.76 -0.22
N GLN A 13 -16.60 -3.47 -0.71
CA GLN A 13 -17.99 -2.97 -0.76
C GLN A 13 -18.69 -2.94 0.61
N THR A 14 -18.32 -3.84 1.54
CA THR A 14 -18.97 -3.98 2.85
C THR A 14 -18.28 -3.23 3.97
N SER A 15 -17.02 -2.84 3.80
CA SER A 15 -16.28 -2.11 4.82
C SER A 15 -16.68 -0.63 4.89
N ARG A 16 -16.79 -0.08 6.11
CA ARG A 16 -17.12 1.33 6.33
C ARG A 16 -15.88 2.14 6.64
N ALA A 17 -15.40 2.91 5.67
CA ALA A 17 -14.33 3.89 5.83
C ALA A 17 -14.72 5.00 6.84
N ASN A 18 -13.75 5.65 7.49
CA ASN A 18 -14.01 6.74 8.44
C ASN A 18 -14.73 7.93 7.78
N ILE A 19 -14.43 8.18 6.51
CA ILE A 19 -15.09 9.23 5.74
C ILE A 19 -16.58 8.93 5.50
N GLN A 20 -16.98 7.65 5.40
CA GLN A 20 -18.37 7.24 5.36
C GLN A 20 -19.04 7.46 6.71
N ARG A 21 -18.35 7.13 7.82
CA ARG A 21 -18.85 7.41 9.19
C ARG A 21 -19.06 8.91 9.43
N LEU A 22 -18.25 9.77 8.80
CA LEU A 22 -18.44 11.21 8.84
C LEU A 22 -19.76 11.60 8.15
N GLY A 23 -20.04 11.06 6.97
CA GLY A 23 -21.31 11.26 6.27
C GLY A 23 -22.51 10.83 7.12
N ASP A 24 -22.44 9.63 7.74
CA ASP A 24 -23.50 9.11 8.62
C ASP A 24 -23.70 10.03 9.85
N ARG A 25 -22.64 10.52 10.48
CA ARG A 25 -22.71 11.44 11.63
C ARG A 25 -23.37 12.77 11.26
N VAL A 26 -23.00 13.30 10.11
CA VAL A 26 -23.62 14.56 9.60
C VAL A 26 -25.10 14.32 9.31
N SER A 27 -25.47 13.21 8.67
CA SER A 27 -26.87 12.88 8.40
C SER A 27 -27.70 12.77 9.67
N ASN A 28 -27.15 12.24 10.75
CA ASN A 28 -27.83 12.12 12.04
C ASN A 28 -28.20 13.47 12.68
N VAL A 29 -27.46 14.54 12.38
CA VAL A 29 -27.79 15.90 12.82
C VAL A 29 -28.65 16.61 11.77
N PHE A 30 -28.34 16.43 10.50
CA PHE A 30 -28.98 17.11 9.39
C PHE A 30 -30.45 16.74 9.27
N VAL A 31 -30.82 15.46 9.35
CA VAL A 31 -32.20 14.99 9.18
C VAL A 31 -33.18 15.60 10.22
N PRO A 32 -32.89 15.57 11.53
CA PRO A 32 -33.75 16.24 12.52
C PRO A 32 -33.88 17.75 12.27
N VAL A 33 -32.79 18.44 11.93
CA VAL A 33 -32.81 19.89 11.67
C VAL A 33 -33.72 20.21 10.48
N VAL A 34 -33.59 19.49 9.38
CA VAL A 34 -34.42 19.71 8.18
C VAL A 34 -35.87 19.35 8.44
N THR A 35 -36.15 18.31 9.22
CA THR A 35 -37.53 17.96 9.60
C THR A 35 -38.17 19.11 10.38
N ILE A 36 -37.46 19.75 11.29
CA ILE A 36 -37.93 20.94 12.01
C ILE A 36 -38.19 22.10 11.03
N ILE A 37 -37.25 22.36 10.10
CA ILE A 37 -37.40 23.40 9.08
C ILE A 37 -38.63 23.14 8.22
N ALA A 38 -38.84 21.89 7.77
CA ALA A 38 -40.02 21.52 6.96
C ALA A 38 -41.34 21.76 7.71
N LEU A 39 -41.37 21.38 9.00
CA LEU A 39 -42.50 21.60 9.86
C LEU A 39 -42.80 23.10 10.04
N LEU A 40 -41.79 23.89 10.40
CA LEU A 40 -41.95 25.33 10.59
C LEU A 40 -42.34 26.03 9.30
N ALA A 41 -41.72 25.71 8.17
CA ALA A 41 -42.07 26.27 6.88
C ALA A 41 -43.56 25.90 6.50
N GLY A 42 -43.92 24.63 6.68
CA GLY A 42 -45.30 24.17 6.42
C GLY A 42 -46.32 24.89 7.29
N LEU A 43 -46.05 25.06 8.59
CA LEU A 43 -46.91 25.81 9.51
C LEU A 43 -47.00 27.30 9.12
N ALA A 44 -45.85 27.92 8.78
CA ALA A 44 -45.84 29.31 8.34
C ALA A 44 -46.73 29.55 7.10
N TRP A 45 -46.63 28.68 6.09
CA TRP A 45 -47.45 28.78 4.89
C TRP A 45 -48.93 28.42 5.14
N ALA A 46 -49.21 27.58 6.14
CA ALA A 46 -50.60 27.21 6.50
C ALA A 46 -51.32 28.33 7.31
N PHE A 47 -50.60 28.94 8.28
CA PHE A 47 -51.24 29.88 9.23
C PHE A 47 -50.96 31.35 8.92
N ALA A 48 -49.92 31.65 8.13
CA ALA A 48 -49.55 33.04 7.76
C ALA A 48 -49.25 33.15 6.23
N PRO A 49 -50.18 32.75 5.36
CA PRO A 49 -49.92 32.67 3.91
C PRO A 49 -49.62 34.04 3.28
N GLU A 50 -50.26 35.12 3.73
CA GLU A 50 -50.02 36.47 3.22
C GLU A 50 -48.59 36.96 3.57
N THR A 51 -48.14 36.70 4.79
CA THR A 51 -46.79 37.05 5.21
C THR A 51 -45.75 36.27 4.38
N MET A 52 -45.98 34.98 4.15
CA MET A 52 -45.08 34.15 3.35
C MET A 52 -45.08 34.56 1.88
N ALA A 53 -46.23 34.93 1.32
CA ALA A 53 -46.34 35.48 -0.03
C ALA A 53 -45.55 36.81 -0.17
N ASN A 54 -45.64 37.70 0.82
CA ASN A 54 -44.85 38.93 0.83
C ASN A 54 -43.34 38.66 0.87
N VAL A 55 -42.92 37.70 1.70
CA VAL A 55 -41.47 37.27 1.74
C VAL A 55 -41.08 36.67 0.39
N PHE A 56 -41.91 35.81 -0.21
CA PHE A 56 -41.66 35.29 -1.54
C PHE A 56 -41.49 36.41 -2.57
N HIS A 57 -42.39 37.40 -2.64
CA HIS A 57 -42.30 38.52 -3.57
C HIS A 57 -41.10 39.43 -3.36
N MET A 58 -40.56 39.52 -2.15
CA MET A 58 -39.33 40.22 -1.87
C MET A 58 -38.12 39.59 -2.59
N PHE A 59 -38.03 38.27 -2.66
CA PHE A 59 -36.94 37.53 -3.30
C PHE A 59 -37.16 37.21 -4.78
N ALA A 60 -38.44 37.22 -5.25
CA ALA A 60 -38.80 36.88 -6.63
C ALA A 60 -38.04 37.69 -7.71
N PRO A 61 -37.75 39.01 -7.55
CA PRO A 61 -37.02 39.78 -8.55
C PRO A 61 -35.57 39.33 -8.74
N TYR A 62 -35.00 38.65 -7.74
CA TYR A 62 -33.59 38.21 -7.74
C TYR A 62 -33.39 36.78 -8.16
N LEU A 63 -34.48 35.99 -8.28
CA LEU A 63 -34.45 34.56 -8.59
C LEU A 63 -35.10 34.31 -9.95
N TRP A 64 -36.06 33.42 -9.99
CA TRP A 64 -36.83 33.10 -11.21
C TRP A 64 -38.32 33.19 -10.94
N THR A 65 -39.08 33.32 -11.99
CA THR A 65 -40.55 33.30 -11.89
C THR A 65 -41.04 31.93 -11.42
N ALA A 66 -41.60 31.90 -10.23
CA ALA A 66 -42.22 30.73 -9.65
C ALA A 66 -43.66 31.09 -9.16
N HIS A 67 -44.49 30.09 -8.99
CA HIS A 67 -45.82 30.24 -8.46
C HIS A 67 -45.92 29.48 -7.14
N PRO A 68 -45.84 30.14 -5.98
CA PRO A 68 -45.94 29.45 -4.70
C PRO A 68 -47.31 28.78 -4.59
N PRO A 69 -47.39 27.64 -3.88
CA PRO A 69 -48.66 26.99 -3.66
C PRO A 69 -49.61 27.89 -2.84
N SER A 70 -50.91 27.84 -3.16
CA SER A 70 -51.94 28.61 -2.47
C SER A 70 -53.07 27.73 -1.96
N GLY A 71 -53.87 28.23 -1.05
CA GLY A 71 -55.01 27.52 -0.47
C GLY A 71 -54.63 26.56 0.68
N ALA A 72 -55.61 25.79 1.16
CA ALA A 72 -55.49 24.97 2.37
C ALA A 72 -54.41 23.91 2.34
N GLY A 73 -53.90 23.52 1.16
CA GLY A 73 -52.83 22.55 0.98
C GLY A 73 -51.42 23.14 0.91
N ALA A 74 -51.27 24.46 0.89
CA ALA A 74 -49.96 25.11 0.65
C ALA A 74 -48.90 24.69 1.64
N GLY A 75 -49.22 24.64 2.92
CA GLY A 75 -48.29 24.20 3.96
C GLY A 75 -47.78 22.76 3.77
N PHE A 76 -48.65 21.85 3.37
CA PHE A 76 -48.29 20.46 3.07
C PHE A 76 -47.38 20.36 1.87
N ILE A 77 -47.64 21.10 0.80
CA ILE A 77 -46.83 21.11 -0.42
C ILE A 77 -45.44 21.65 -0.14
N ILE A 78 -45.31 22.72 0.65
CA ILE A 78 -44.02 23.30 1.06
C ILE A 78 -43.27 22.35 1.96
N ALA A 79 -43.89 21.76 2.98
CA ALA A 79 -43.24 20.78 3.85
C ALA A 79 -42.74 19.57 3.05
N ALA A 80 -43.56 19.07 2.12
CA ALA A 80 -43.14 17.98 1.23
C ALA A 80 -41.96 18.38 0.32
N ALA A 81 -41.97 19.57 -0.27
CA ALA A 81 -40.86 20.08 -1.08
C ALA A 81 -39.54 20.15 -0.30
N VAL A 82 -39.61 20.71 0.93
CA VAL A 82 -38.43 20.78 1.82
C VAL A 82 -37.91 19.39 2.17
N LEU A 83 -38.75 18.44 2.54
CA LEU A 83 -38.39 17.08 2.88
C LEU A 83 -37.77 16.33 1.68
N ILE A 84 -38.33 16.50 0.47
CA ILE A 84 -37.80 15.86 -0.75
C ILE A 84 -36.44 16.41 -1.09
N VAL A 85 -36.23 17.73 -1.13
CA VAL A 85 -34.97 18.34 -1.52
C VAL A 85 -33.88 18.06 -0.50
N ALA A 86 -34.24 17.90 0.76
CA ALA A 86 -33.31 17.63 1.85
C ALA A 86 -32.89 16.15 1.98
N CYS A 87 -33.40 15.26 1.15
CA CYS A 87 -32.92 13.86 1.18
C CYS A 87 -31.41 13.78 1.04
N PRO A 88 -30.67 13.18 1.99
CA PRO A 88 -29.23 13.04 1.91
C PRO A 88 -28.80 11.87 1.01
N CYS A 89 -29.59 11.53 -0.03
CA CYS A 89 -29.40 10.36 -0.88
C CYS A 89 -28.07 10.40 -1.60
N ALA A 90 -27.72 11.53 -2.23
CA ALA A 90 -26.45 11.75 -2.90
C ALA A 90 -25.25 11.62 -1.94
N MET A 91 -25.38 12.05 -0.68
CA MET A 91 -24.35 11.91 0.35
C MET A 91 -24.12 10.45 0.73
N GLY A 92 -25.20 9.68 0.88
CA GLY A 92 -25.11 8.23 1.16
C GLY A 92 -24.46 7.43 0.03
N LEU A 93 -24.61 7.88 -1.23
CA LEU A 93 -23.99 7.25 -2.41
C LEU A 93 -22.56 7.72 -2.69
N ALA A 94 -22.14 8.90 -2.20
CA ALA A 94 -20.87 9.55 -2.53
C ALA A 94 -19.66 8.67 -2.25
N THR A 95 -19.60 8.03 -1.10
CA THR A 95 -18.48 7.18 -0.68
C THR A 95 -18.53 5.79 -1.30
N PRO A 96 -19.63 5.01 -1.20
CA PRO A 96 -19.71 3.68 -1.79
C PRO A 96 -19.45 3.66 -3.31
N ALA A 97 -20.05 4.59 -4.06
CA ALA A 97 -19.87 4.67 -5.51
C ALA A 97 -18.40 4.89 -5.90
N ALA A 98 -17.70 5.79 -5.21
CA ALA A 98 -16.29 6.06 -5.46
C ALA A 98 -15.38 4.88 -5.08
N ILE A 99 -15.62 4.23 -3.93
CA ILE A 99 -14.88 3.03 -3.50
C ILE A 99 -15.08 1.90 -4.50
N MET A 100 -16.32 1.61 -4.91
CA MET A 100 -16.59 0.54 -5.88
C MET A 100 -15.93 0.81 -7.25
N ALA A 101 -16.05 2.04 -7.76
CA ALA A 101 -15.42 2.42 -9.02
C ALA A 101 -13.89 2.28 -8.96
N SER A 102 -13.28 2.69 -7.84
CA SER A 102 -11.85 2.59 -7.59
C SER A 102 -11.39 1.14 -7.43
N ALA A 103 -12.05 0.33 -6.60
CA ALA A 103 -11.70 -1.07 -6.40
C ALA A 103 -11.79 -1.88 -7.70
N ASN A 104 -12.80 -1.63 -8.53
CA ASN A 104 -12.92 -2.26 -9.84
C ASN A 104 -11.82 -1.80 -10.82
N ALA A 105 -11.45 -0.52 -10.80
CA ALA A 105 -10.35 0.00 -11.61
C ALA A 105 -9.02 -0.63 -11.17
N ALA A 106 -8.73 -0.67 -9.87
CA ALA A 106 -7.55 -1.30 -9.27
C ALA A 106 -7.44 -2.79 -9.66
N ALA A 107 -8.52 -3.56 -9.50
CA ALA A 107 -8.54 -4.99 -9.79
C ALA A 107 -8.20 -5.32 -11.24
N ARG A 108 -8.63 -4.50 -12.21
CA ARG A 108 -8.28 -4.65 -13.64
C ARG A 108 -6.78 -4.48 -13.89
N HIS A 109 -6.07 -3.73 -13.05
CA HIS A 109 -4.63 -3.52 -13.10
C HIS A 109 -3.85 -4.49 -12.19
N GLY A 110 -4.54 -5.47 -11.60
CA GLY A 110 -3.92 -6.45 -10.72
C GLY A 110 -3.60 -5.91 -9.32
N ILE A 111 -4.27 -4.84 -8.91
CA ILE A 111 -4.16 -4.26 -7.57
C ILE A 111 -5.42 -4.64 -6.79
N LEU A 112 -5.26 -5.48 -5.77
CA LEU A 112 -6.36 -5.86 -4.89
C LEU A 112 -6.36 -4.99 -3.65
N ILE A 113 -7.43 -4.27 -3.44
CA ILE A 113 -7.66 -3.42 -2.27
C ILE A 113 -8.55 -4.19 -1.31
N ARG A 114 -8.10 -4.33 -0.06
CA ARG A 114 -8.79 -5.11 0.96
C ARG A 114 -10.16 -4.53 1.30
N ASP A 115 -10.21 -3.21 1.52
CA ASP A 115 -11.42 -2.51 1.92
C ASP A 115 -11.36 -1.00 1.65
N GLY A 116 -12.45 -0.30 1.95
CA GLY A 116 -12.53 1.16 1.80
C GLY A 116 -11.63 1.92 2.79
N VAL A 117 -11.29 1.31 3.93
CA VAL A 117 -10.36 1.88 4.92
C VAL A 117 -8.94 1.90 4.36
N ALA A 118 -8.53 0.85 3.62
CA ALA A 118 -7.25 0.79 2.93
C ALA A 118 -7.08 1.95 1.93
N LEU A 119 -8.13 2.30 1.18
CA LEU A 119 -8.11 3.46 0.28
C LEU A 119 -7.96 4.78 1.04
N GLU A 120 -8.64 4.92 2.17
CA GLU A 120 -8.54 6.12 3.01
C GLU A 120 -7.13 6.27 3.58
N LYS A 121 -6.54 5.20 4.11
CA LYS A 121 -5.18 5.14 4.62
C LYS A 121 -4.18 5.52 3.51
N ALA A 122 -4.28 4.86 2.34
CA ALA A 122 -3.38 5.05 1.21
C ALA A 122 -3.33 6.50 0.69
N GLY A 123 -4.44 7.23 0.79
CA GLY A 123 -4.49 8.64 0.38
C GLY A 123 -3.77 9.61 1.32
N ASN A 124 -3.47 9.20 2.55
CA ASN A 124 -2.89 10.05 3.60
C ASN A 124 -1.42 9.69 3.94
N ILE A 125 -0.79 8.80 3.21
CA ILE A 125 0.59 8.35 3.43
C ILE A 125 1.58 9.50 3.18
N THR A 126 2.58 9.64 4.08
CA THR A 126 3.68 10.60 3.99
C THR A 126 5.04 9.94 3.80
N ALA A 127 5.19 8.68 4.22
CA ALA A 127 6.41 7.91 4.12
C ALA A 127 6.14 6.51 3.56
N ILE A 128 7.09 5.98 2.79
CA ILE A 128 7.04 4.61 2.27
C ILE A 128 8.33 3.88 2.62
N VAL A 129 8.21 2.72 3.21
CA VAL A 129 9.31 1.84 3.60
C VAL A 129 9.27 0.61 2.70
N PHE A 130 10.33 0.37 1.99
CA PHE A 130 10.51 -0.81 1.16
C PHE A 130 11.35 -1.85 1.87
N ASP A 131 10.87 -3.09 1.94
CA ASP A 131 11.78 -4.21 2.12
C ASP A 131 12.69 -4.36 0.88
N LYS A 132 13.91 -4.89 1.06
CA LYS A 132 14.82 -5.09 -0.07
C LYS A 132 14.40 -6.30 -0.91
N THR A 133 14.42 -7.47 -0.28
CA THR A 133 14.40 -8.77 -0.98
C THR A 133 13.01 -9.09 -1.51
N GLY A 134 12.91 -9.43 -2.81
CA GLY A 134 11.61 -9.73 -3.45
C GLY A 134 10.71 -8.51 -3.68
N THR A 135 11.03 -7.36 -3.07
CA THR A 135 10.28 -6.10 -3.17
C THR A 135 10.95 -5.13 -4.13
N LEU A 136 12.09 -4.54 -3.79
CA LEU A 136 12.90 -3.74 -4.71
C LEU A 136 13.74 -4.61 -5.65
N THR A 137 14.09 -5.82 -5.22
CA THR A 137 14.84 -6.80 -6.00
C THR A 137 13.95 -7.93 -6.50
N VAL A 138 14.45 -8.71 -7.45
CA VAL A 138 13.71 -9.84 -8.07
C VAL A 138 13.43 -10.96 -7.06
N GLY A 139 14.22 -11.05 -5.98
CA GLY A 139 14.13 -12.12 -4.99
C GLY A 139 14.64 -13.47 -5.51
N ASN A 140 15.52 -13.43 -6.52
CA ASN A 140 16.24 -14.59 -7.06
C ASN A 140 17.72 -14.26 -7.11
N PRO A 141 18.42 -14.34 -5.95
CA PRO A 141 19.83 -14.02 -5.88
C PRO A 141 20.65 -15.00 -6.71
N GLU A 142 21.75 -14.51 -7.30
CA GLU A 142 22.71 -15.28 -8.07
C GLU A 142 24.12 -15.00 -7.57
N VAL A 143 25.01 -16.02 -7.65
CA VAL A 143 26.43 -15.84 -7.37
C VAL A 143 27.08 -15.14 -8.56
N VAL A 144 27.53 -13.91 -8.37
CA VAL A 144 28.12 -13.07 -9.42
C VAL A 144 29.63 -13.13 -9.43
N ALA A 145 30.26 -13.49 -8.32
CA ALA A 145 31.71 -13.68 -8.21
C ALA A 145 32.07 -14.68 -7.11
N VAL A 146 33.15 -15.37 -7.31
CA VAL A 146 33.78 -16.31 -6.35
C VAL A 146 35.23 -15.95 -6.18
N SER A 147 35.68 -15.85 -4.94
CA SER A 147 37.08 -15.72 -4.57
C SER A 147 37.50 -16.94 -3.78
N GLU A 148 38.62 -17.54 -4.17
CA GLU A 148 39.21 -18.69 -3.49
C GLU A 148 40.40 -18.25 -2.68
N VAL A 149 40.50 -18.81 -1.50
CA VAL A 149 41.60 -18.56 -0.57
C VAL A 149 42.26 -19.91 -0.32
N GLY A 150 43.32 -20.20 -1.08
CA GLY A 150 44.18 -21.37 -0.85
C GLY A 150 43.73 -22.72 -1.43
N GLY A 151 42.70 -22.80 -2.31
CA GLY A 151 42.21 -24.07 -2.86
C GLY A 151 42.01 -24.09 -4.38
N GLN A 152 41.68 -25.29 -4.93
CA GLN A 152 41.28 -25.40 -6.33
C GLN A 152 39.80 -24.97 -6.52
N LYS A 153 39.54 -24.22 -7.57
CA LYS A 153 38.23 -23.55 -7.87
C LYS A 153 37.02 -24.47 -7.83
N SER A 154 37.14 -25.65 -8.39
CA SER A 154 36.08 -26.65 -8.45
C SER A 154 35.70 -27.21 -7.07
N GLU A 155 36.67 -27.40 -6.17
CA GLU A 155 36.45 -28.00 -4.86
C GLU A 155 35.69 -27.08 -3.91
N VAL A 156 36.06 -25.79 -3.90
CA VAL A 156 35.41 -24.76 -3.09
C VAL A 156 33.93 -24.59 -3.50
N GLY A 157 33.67 -24.56 -4.81
CA GLY A 157 32.32 -24.46 -5.35
C GLY A 157 31.44 -25.68 -5.03
N ASN A 158 31.99 -26.90 -5.17
CA ASN A 158 31.27 -28.15 -4.87
C ASN A 158 30.94 -28.27 -3.39
N LEU A 159 31.86 -27.93 -2.51
CA LEU A 159 31.66 -27.99 -1.06
C LEU A 159 30.60 -26.94 -0.61
N ALA A 160 30.71 -25.72 -1.10
CA ALA A 160 29.74 -24.69 -0.80
C ALA A 160 28.33 -25.05 -1.28
N ALA A 161 28.22 -25.59 -2.50
CA ALA A 161 26.94 -26.06 -3.06
C ALA A 161 26.36 -27.22 -2.27
N ALA A 162 27.18 -28.18 -1.83
CA ALA A 162 26.73 -29.31 -1.01
C ALA A 162 26.18 -28.84 0.35
N LEU A 163 26.87 -27.93 1.04
CA LEU A 163 26.44 -27.34 2.31
C LEU A 163 25.12 -26.57 2.15
N ALA A 164 24.98 -25.85 1.06
CA ALA A 164 23.83 -24.95 0.80
C ALA A 164 22.58 -25.70 0.35
N ARG A 165 22.69 -26.93 -0.15
CA ARG A 165 21.62 -27.67 -0.86
C ARG A 165 20.34 -27.88 -0.05
N ASP A 166 20.48 -28.21 1.21
CA ASP A 166 19.34 -28.55 2.08
C ASP A 166 18.74 -27.34 2.78
N SER A 167 19.33 -26.15 2.62
CA SER A 167 18.80 -24.88 3.13
C SER A 167 17.73 -24.33 2.19
N THR A 168 16.65 -23.81 2.78
CA THR A 168 15.59 -23.09 2.04
C THR A 168 15.87 -21.60 1.89
N HIS A 169 16.95 -21.10 2.45
CA HIS A 169 17.30 -19.68 2.39
C HIS A 169 17.70 -19.26 0.96
N PRO A 170 17.17 -18.14 0.41
CA PRO A 170 17.45 -17.73 -0.98
C PRO A 170 18.93 -17.59 -1.33
N ILE A 171 19.75 -17.08 -0.42
CA ILE A 171 21.21 -16.96 -0.61
C ILE A 171 21.85 -18.32 -0.69
N SER A 172 21.50 -19.26 0.20
CA SER A 172 21.99 -20.63 0.17
C SER A 172 21.60 -21.32 -1.14
N GLN A 173 20.35 -21.14 -1.57
CA GLN A 173 19.87 -21.68 -2.85
C GLN A 173 20.64 -21.13 -4.07
N ALA A 174 21.10 -19.87 -4.02
CA ALA A 174 21.95 -19.31 -5.05
C ALA A 174 23.32 -20.02 -5.10
N VAL A 175 23.93 -20.29 -3.93
CA VAL A 175 25.21 -21.01 -3.81
C VAL A 175 25.03 -22.48 -4.21
N ALA A 176 23.92 -23.11 -3.85
CA ALA A 176 23.63 -24.52 -4.20
C ALA A 176 23.60 -24.78 -5.73
N ARG A 177 23.32 -23.73 -6.54
CA ARG A 177 23.30 -23.83 -8.01
C ARG A 177 24.71 -23.83 -8.64
N LEU A 178 25.77 -23.58 -7.89
CA LEU A 178 27.14 -23.51 -8.42
C LEU A 178 27.66 -24.87 -8.89
N ALA A 179 27.22 -25.96 -8.25
CA ALA A 179 27.70 -27.28 -8.57
C ALA A 179 26.64 -28.36 -8.27
N VAL A 180 26.77 -29.51 -8.96
CA VAL A 180 25.85 -30.66 -8.84
C VAL A 180 26.52 -31.82 -8.11
N GLU A 181 27.87 -31.81 -7.95
CA GLU A 181 28.60 -32.89 -7.31
C GLU A 181 28.19 -33.08 -5.85
N ARG A 182 28.16 -34.35 -5.42
CA ARG A 182 27.83 -34.71 -4.04
C ARG A 182 29.11 -34.80 -3.22
N VAL A 183 29.15 -34.02 -2.15
CA VAL A 183 30.14 -34.13 -1.08
C VAL A 183 29.48 -34.86 0.09
N GLU A 184 30.17 -35.79 0.71
CA GLU A 184 29.68 -36.51 1.88
C GLU A 184 29.74 -35.62 3.11
N LEU A 185 28.54 -35.28 3.63
CA LEU A 185 28.37 -34.41 4.80
C LEU A 185 27.62 -35.15 5.89
N GLN A 186 27.99 -34.90 7.15
CA GLN A 186 27.29 -35.40 8.34
C GLN A 186 26.98 -34.28 9.31
N GLU A 187 26.01 -34.48 10.19
CA GLU A 187 25.61 -33.51 11.22
C GLU A 187 25.28 -32.14 10.64
N TRP A 188 24.62 -32.09 9.47
CA TRP A 188 24.22 -30.84 8.85
C TRP A 188 23.19 -30.12 9.70
N GLN A 189 23.40 -28.81 9.91
CA GLN A 189 22.42 -27.97 10.60
C GLN A 189 22.39 -26.56 10.00
N GLU A 190 21.22 -25.95 10.01
CA GLU A 190 21.01 -24.56 9.64
C GLU A 190 20.93 -23.69 10.89
N ILE A 191 21.79 -22.67 10.97
CA ILE A 191 21.84 -21.68 12.04
C ILE A 191 21.08 -20.45 11.58
N ARG A 192 19.90 -20.25 12.13
CA ARG A 192 18.98 -19.21 11.71
C ARG A 192 19.62 -17.82 11.74
N GLY A 193 19.60 -17.12 10.59
CA GLY A 193 20.18 -15.79 10.42
C GLY A 193 21.70 -15.72 10.37
N ALA A 194 22.39 -16.85 10.29
CA ALA A 194 23.84 -16.97 10.25
C ALA A 194 24.34 -17.74 9.02
N GLY A 195 23.95 -18.99 8.84
CA GLY A 195 24.38 -19.84 7.75
C GLY A 195 24.11 -21.31 8.01
N VAL A 196 24.91 -22.17 7.42
CA VAL A 196 24.83 -23.63 7.56
C VAL A 196 26.20 -24.20 7.97
N GLU A 197 26.21 -25.27 8.73
CA GLU A 197 27.41 -26.01 9.08
C GLU A 197 27.20 -27.51 9.00
N ALA A 198 28.29 -28.24 8.72
CA ALA A 198 28.31 -29.71 8.68
C ALA A 198 29.73 -30.23 8.88
N LYS A 199 29.83 -31.52 9.20
CA LYS A 199 31.11 -32.25 9.14
C LYS A 199 31.34 -32.82 7.74
N GLN A 200 32.44 -32.48 7.11
CA GLN A 200 32.91 -33.00 5.83
C GLN A 200 33.90 -34.13 6.05
N ARG A 201 33.80 -35.18 5.27
CA ARG A 201 34.82 -36.25 5.26
C ARG A 201 36.07 -35.78 4.50
N MET A 202 37.24 -35.90 5.11
CA MET A 202 38.50 -35.55 4.52
C MET A 202 39.16 -36.77 3.84
N GLU A 203 40.13 -36.53 2.94
CA GLU A 203 40.85 -37.61 2.24
C GLU A 203 41.60 -38.54 3.17
N ASP A 204 42.08 -38.05 4.32
CA ASP A 204 42.74 -38.83 5.37
C ASP A 204 41.78 -39.73 6.18
N GLY A 205 40.46 -39.68 5.85
CA GLY A 205 39.41 -40.41 6.54
C GLY A 205 38.85 -39.72 7.79
N GLY A 206 39.43 -38.58 8.19
CA GLY A 206 38.94 -37.73 9.29
C GLY A 206 37.73 -36.93 8.94
N TRP A 207 37.15 -36.27 9.95
CA TRP A 207 36.01 -35.35 9.80
C TRP A 207 36.45 -33.92 10.14
N SER A 208 36.12 -32.96 9.28
CA SER A 208 36.40 -31.53 9.48
C SER A 208 35.12 -30.75 9.55
N MET A 209 34.98 -29.82 10.49
CA MET A 209 33.89 -28.90 10.57
C MET A 209 33.96 -27.86 9.45
N THR A 210 32.93 -27.74 8.69
CA THR A 210 32.82 -26.80 7.57
C THR A 210 31.58 -25.92 7.74
N ARG A 211 31.73 -24.62 7.49
CA ARG A 211 30.70 -23.60 7.67
C ARG A 211 30.55 -22.76 6.41
N LEU A 212 29.31 -22.49 6.02
CA LEU A 212 28.98 -21.55 4.95
C LEU A 212 28.01 -20.52 5.52
N GLY A 213 28.38 -19.25 5.58
CA GLY A 213 27.50 -18.27 6.19
C GLY A 213 27.93 -16.81 6.08
N SER A 214 27.20 -15.93 6.76
CA SER A 214 27.43 -14.51 6.74
C SER A 214 28.80 -14.12 7.29
N ILE A 215 29.43 -13.11 6.71
CA ILE A 215 30.75 -12.59 7.17
C ILE A 215 30.71 -12.19 8.65
N ARG A 216 29.55 -11.67 9.11
CA ARG A 216 29.36 -11.32 10.53
C ARG A 216 29.45 -12.54 11.43
N TRP A 217 28.73 -13.61 11.12
CA TRP A 217 28.75 -14.84 11.89
C TRP A 217 30.13 -15.49 11.93
N LEU A 218 30.84 -15.54 10.78
CA LEU A 218 32.21 -16.09 10.70
C LEU A 218 33.17 -15.28 11.56
N ARG A 219 33.07 -13.95 11.55
CA ARG A 219 33.86 -13.06 12.40
C ARG A 219 33.59 -13.26 13.89
N GLU A 220 32.31 -13.35 14.26
CA GLU A 220 31.89 -13.64 15.65
C GLU A 220 32.34 -15.03 16.11
N SER A 221 32.56 -15.99 15.17
CA SER A 221 33.10 -17.32 15.41
C SER A 221 34.62 -17.37 15.43
N GLY A 222 35.31 -16.23 15.35
CA GLY A 222 36.77 -16.15 15.45
C GLY A 222 37.54 -16.46 14.16
N VAL A 223 36.90 -16.50 13.00
CA VAL A 223 37.51 -16.74 11.70
C VAL A 223 38.33 -15.51 11.26
N ALA A 224 39.58 -15.69 10.82
CA ALA A 224 40.37 -14.62 10.24
C ALA A 224 39.94 -14.34 8.80
N LEU A 225 39.44 -13.14 8.55
CA LEU A 225 38.92 -12.73 7.24
C LEU A 225 39.87 -11.86 6.44
N ALA A 226 41.08 -11.59 6.96
CA ALA A 226 42.06 -10.68 6.35
C ALA A 226 42.41 -11.01 4.89
N ALA A 227 42.47 -12.29 4.54
CA ALA A 227 42.77 -12.74 3.18
C ALA A 227 41.65 -12.43 2.17
N GLY A 228 40.41 -12.14 2.65
CA GLY A 228 39.26 -11.85 1.81
C GLY A 228 38.76 -10.40 1.87
N GLU A 229 39.40 -9.52 2.64
CA GLU A 229 38.90 -8.17 2.88
C GLU A 229 38.76 -7.32 1.61
N SER A 230 39.66 -7.44 0.64
CA SER A 230 39.55 -6.74 -0.64
C SER A 230 38.34 -7.15 -1.43
N PHE A 231 38.03 -8.46 -1.50
CA PHE A 231 36.85 -9.00 -2.16
C PHE A 231 35.60 -8.58 -1.45
N ILE A 232 35.59 -8.65 -0.11
CA ILE A 232 34.43 -8.23 0.71
C ILE A 232 34.14 -6.74 0.48
N ALA A 233 35.15 -5.87 0.51
CA ALA A 233 34.98 -4.43 0.33
C ALA A 233 34.49 -4.09 -1.08
N GLU A 234 35.09 -4.70 -2.12
CA GLU A 234 34.70 -4.47 -3.52
C GLU A 234 33.26 -4.83 -3.79
N TRP A 235 32.86 -6.06 -3.49
CA TRP A 235 31.54 -6.58 -3.85
C TRP A 235 30.42 -6.07 -2.94
N SER A 236 30.71 -5.84 -1.64
CA SER A 236 29.75 -5.18 -0.76
C SER A 236 29.46 -3.75 -1.23
N GLY A 237 30.48 -3.01 -1.67
CA GLY A 237 30.32 -1.67 -2.25
C GLY A 237 29.45 -1.65 -3.53
N GLN A 238 29.38 -2.78 -4.25
CA GLN A 238 28.52 -2.97 -5.41
C GLN A 238 27.12 -3.51 -5.05
N GLY A 239 26.78 -3.64 -3.76
CA GLY A 239 25.49 -4.10 -3.28
C GLY A 239 25.32 -5.62 -3.24
N ALA A 240 26.40 -6.40 -3.29
CA ALA A 240 26.35 -7.85 -3.13
C ALA A 240 26.38 -8.25 -1.64
N THR A 241 25.66 -9.31 -1.30
CA THR A 241 25.79 -9.99 0.00
C THR A 241 26.94 -10.98 -0.08
N ILE A 242 27.88 -10.92 0.86
CA ILE A 242 29.04 -11.83 0.87
C ILE A 242 28.80 -12.99 1.81
N VAL A 243 29.02 -14.19 1.30
CA VAL A 243 28.96 -15.45 2.04
C VAL A 243 30.38 -16.07 2.04
N GLY A 244 30.84 -16.47 3.21
CA GLY A 244 32.14 -17.11 3.35
C GLY A 244 32.02 -18.61 3.59
N LEU A 245 32.92 -19.38 2.99
CA LEU A 245 33.10 -20.79 3.23
C LEU A 245 34.37 -20.97 4.07
N VAL A 246 34.20 -21.68 5.18
CA VAL A 246 35.26 -21.90 6.17
C VAL A 246 35.39 -23.40 6.44
N GLN A 247 36.60 -23.90 6.49
CA GLN A 247 36.91 -25.27 6.89
C GLN A 247 37.76 -25.21 8.16
N GLN A 248 37.37 -25.91 9.21
CA GLN A 248 37.86 -25.73 10.59
C GLN A 248 37.76 -24.28 11.05
N ASN A 249 38.77 -23.48 10.88
CA ASN A 249 38.79 -22.05 11.21
C ASN A 249 39.41 -21.18 10.11
N ASP A 250 39.75 -21.81 8.97
CA ASP A 250 40.42 -21.15 7.83
C ASP A 250 39.39 -20.78 6.77
N LEU A 251 39.44 -19.54 6.31
CA LEU A 251 38.64 -19.07 5.19
C LEU A 251 39.15 -19.70 3.89
N ILE A 252 38.36 -20.50 3.21
CA ILE A 252 38.70 -21.18 1.95
C ILE A 252 37.99 -20.60 0.73
N GLY A 253 36.92 -19.87 0.91
CA GLY A 253 36.21 -19.24 -0.21
C GLY A 253 35.26 -18.14 0.20
N LEU A 254 35.01 -17.22 -0.75
CA LEU A 254 34.03 -16.14 -0.64
C LEU A 254 33.16 -16.12 -1.87
N PHE A 255 31.88 -15.92 -1.67
CA PHE A 255 30.85 -15.87 -2.72
C PHE A 255 30.13 -14.53 -2.65
N ALA A 256 30.20 -13.74 -3.72
CA ALA A 256 29.41 -12.53 -3.85
C ALA A 256 28.04 -12.90 -4.45
N VAL A 257 27.00 -12.78 -3.66
CA VAL A 257 25.63 -13.10 -4.06
C VAL A 257 24.89 -11.79 -4.25
N LYS A 258 24.36 -11.56 -5.44
CA LYS A 258 23.65 -10.34 -5.80
C LYS A 258 22.23 -10.65 -6.21
N ASP A 259 21.30 -9.91 -5.62
CA ASP A 259 19.92 -9.91 -6.03
C ASP A 259 19.67 -8.68 -6.92
N THR A 260 19.26 -8.91 -8.14
CA THR A 260 19.10 -7.86 -9.14
C THR A 260 17.91 -6.97 -8.78
N LEU A 261 18.07 -5.66 -8.89
CA LEU A 261 16.97 -4.71 -8.78
C LEU A 261 15.89 -5.02 -9.83
N LYS A 262 14.63 -4.92 -9.42
CA LYS A 262 13.53 -5.02 -10.39
C LYS A 262 13.63 -3.89 -11.42
N PRO A 263 13.31 -4.16 -12.69
CA PRO A 263 13.14 -3.10 -13.67
C PRO A 263 12.21 -2.02 -13.12
N GLY A 264 12.56 -0.76 -13.29
CA GLY A 264 11.73 0.36 -12.82
C GLY A 264 11.83 0.71 -11.33
N ALA A 265 12.52 -0.06 -10.47
CA ALA A 265 12.57 0.20 -9.02
C ALA A 265 13.06 1.62 -8.68
N ALA A 266 14.15 2.07 -9.31
CA ALA A 266 14.66 3.43 -9.11
C ALA A 266 13.68 4.51 -9.61
N ALA A 267 13.03 4.27 -10.75
CA ALA A 267 12.02 5.19 -11.30
C ALA A 267 10.80 5.31 -10.36
N VAL A 268 10.35 4.20 -9.80
CA VAL A 268 9.25 4.16 -8.82
C VAL A 268 9.59 4.95 -7.56
N VAL A 269 10.78 4.75 -6.99
CA VAL A 269 11.23 5.51 -5.81
C VAL A 269 11.27 7.00 -6.13
N THR A 270 11.87 7.38 -7.27
CA THR A 270 11.93 8.77 -7.72
C THR A 270 10.53 9.38 -7.89
N GLN A 271 9.61 8.65 -8.52
CA GLN A 271 8.22 9.09 -8.72
C GLN A 271 7.49 9.31 -7.39
N LEU A 272 7.69 8.44 -6.40
CA LEU A 272 7.08 8.58 -5.09
C LEU A 272 7.66 9.77 -4.32
N GLN A 273 8.96 10.01 -4.40
CA GLN A 273 9.62 11.19 -3.83
C GLN A 273 9.11 12.49 -4.47
N GLN A 274 8.94 12.53 -5.79
CA GLN A 274 8.34 13.67 -6.49
C GLN A 274 6.88 13.93 -6.07
N GLN A 275 6.17 12.89 -5.60
CA GLN A 275 4.84 13.02 -5.01
C GLN A 275 4.86 13.50 -3.56
N GLY A 276 6.02 13.82 -3.01
CA GLY A 276 6.22 14.31 -1.64
C GLY A 276 6.32 13.22 -0.58
N LEU A 277 6.53 11.95 -0.96
CA LEU A 277 6.72 10.85 -0.01
C LEU A 277 8.19 10.70 0.36
N LYS A 278 8.48 10.46 1.63
CA LYS A 278 9.81 10.06 2.09
C LYS A 278 10.00 8.57 1.83
N ALA A 279 11.02 8.19 1.06
CA ALA A 279 11.33 6.80 0.77
C ALA A 279 12.40 6.26 1.72
N PHE A 280 12.16 5.09 2.30
CA PHE A 280 13.07 4.38 3.21
C PHE A 280 13.36 2.98 2.68
N LEU A 281 14.57 2.51 2.91
CA LEU A 281 14.98 1.12 2.69
C LEU A 281 15.15 0.41 4.03
N LEU A 282 14.57 -0.79 4.15
CA LEU A 282 14.71 -1.65 5.31
C LEU A 282 15.22 -3.02 4.87
N THR A 283 16.33 -3.49 5.46
CA THR A 283 16.95 -4.74 5.09
C THR A 283 17.73 -5.39 6.24
N GLY A 284 17.84 -6.71 6.22
CA GLY A 284 18.72 -7.48 7.10
C GLY A 284 20.19 -7.49 6.67
N ASP A 285 20.51 -6.94 5.49
CA ASP A 285 21.87 -6.89 4.99
C ASP A 285 22.75 -5.92 5.80
N ASN A 286 24.09 -6.05 5.63
CA ASN A 286 25.05 -5.12 6.22
C ASN A 286 24.89 -3.70 5.64
N VAL A 287 25.43 -2.73 6.38
CA VAL A 287 25.31 -1.29 6.06
C VAL A 287 25.86 -0.97 4.65
N VAL A 288 26.97 -1.59 4.24
CA VAL A 288 27.63 -1.30 2.94
C VAL A 288 26.76 -1.79 1.77
N THR A 289 26.25 -3.01 1.86
CA THR A 289 25.34 -3.59 0.86
C THR A 289 24.03 -2.78 0.76
N ALA A 290 23.46 -2.42 1.91
CA ALA A 290 22.25 -1.61 1.98
C ALA A 290 22.43 -0.22 1.34
N ALA A 291 23.56 0.45 1.62
CA ALA A 291 23.91 1.73 1.03
C ALA A 291 24.10 1.63 -0.50
N GLY A 292 24.70 0.54 -1.00
CA GLY A 292 24.85 0.28 -2.43
C GLY A 292 23.50 0.19 -3.16
N ILE A 293 22.53 -0.54 -2.60
CA ILE A 293 21.17 -0.64 -3.14
C ILE A 293 20.40 0.69 -3.03
N ALA A 294 20.50 1.36 -1.88
CA ALA A 294 19.86 2.66 -1.67
C ALA A 294 20.33 3.70 -2.69
N LYS A 295 21.63 3.77 -2.95
CA LYS A 295 22.22 4.65 -3.96
C LYS A 295 21.68 4.36 -5.36
N GLN A 296 21.55 3.09 -5.75
CA GLN A 296 20.99 2.69 -7.03
C GLN A 296 19.48 3.07 -7.16
N CYS A 297 18.74 3.06 -6.06
CA CYS A 297 17.33 3.45 -6.02
C CYS A 297 17.10 4.96 -5.77
N GLY A 298 18.14 5.76 -5.51
CA GLY A 298 17.99 7.18 -5.17
C GLY A 298 17.41 7.43 -3.77
N ILE A 299 17.62 6.49 -2.84
CA ILE A 299 17.23 6.66 -1.43
C ILE A 299 18.41 7.25 -0.66
N ALA A 300 18.15 8.32 0.11
CA ALA A 300 19.15 9.00 0.92
C ALA A 300 19.69 8.08 2.03
N SER A 301 20.98 8.18 2.35
CA SER A 301 21.66 7.28 3.30
C SER A 301 21.07 7.33 4.71
N GLU A 302 20.56 8.47 5.14
CA GLU A 302 19.84 8.65 6.42
C GLU A 302 18.51 7.90 6.49
N ASN A 303 17.98 7.50 5.35
CA ASN A 303 16.72 6.74 5.23
C ASN A 303 16.95 5.24 5.05
N VAL A 304 18.15 4.73 5.36
CA VAL A 304 18.51 3.32 5.22
C VAL A 304 18.60 2.68 6.61
N PHE A 305 17.78 1.65 6.81
CA PHE A 305 17.83 0.78 8.00
C PHE A 305 18.41 -0.56 7.60
N ALA A 306 19.68 -0.75 7.90
CA ALA A 306 20.44 -1.98 7.65
C ALA A 306 20.53 -2.86 8.91
N GLU A 307 20.91 -4.14 8.74
CA GLU A 307 21.09 -5.14 9.81
C GLU A 307 19.86 -5.34 10.71
N VAL A 308 18.66 -5.11 10.14
CA VAL A 308 17.40 -5.20 10.86
C VAL A 308 16.91 -6.65 10.89
N ARG A 309 16.73 -7.20 12.08
CA ARG A 309 16.15 -8.53 12.26
C ARG A 309 14.62 -8.48 11.97
N PRO A 310 14.02 -9.61 11.54
CA PRO A 310 12.58 -9.66 11.24
C PRO A 310 11.69 -9.12 12.37
N GLU A 311 12.03 -9.43 13.62
CA GLU A 311 11.26 -9.01 14.80
C GLU A 311 11.34 -7.49 15.05
N GLN A 312 12.38 -6.83 14.55
CA GLN A 312 12.62 -5.39 14.74
C GLN A 312 11.96 -4.53 13.65
N LYS A 313 11.51 -5.15 12.53
CA LYS A 313 10.90 -4.41 11.41
C LYS A 313 9.66 -3.61 11.86
N ALA A 314 8.76 -4.24 12.61
CA ALA A 314 7.57 -3.58 13.13
C ALA A 314 7.90 -2.43 14.11
N GLU A 315 8.93 -2.57 14.94
CA GLU A 315 9.38 -1.51 15.85
C GLU A 315 9.89 -0.28 15.11
N LEU A 316 10.62 -0.47 14.01
CA LEU A 316 11.09 0.64 13.17
C LEU A 316 9.93 1.40 12.53
N ILE A 317 8.92 0.69 12.03
CA ILE A 317 7.68 1.30 11.54
C ILE A 317 7.05 2.15 12.65
N LYS A 318 6.90 1.60 13.85
CA LYS A 318 6.35 2.30 15.01
C LYS A 318 7.16 3.56 15.38
N LYS A 319 8.50 3.49 15.27
CA LYS A 319 9.36 4.67 15.50
C LYS A 319 9.14 5.78 14.47
N LEU A 320 8.93 5.44 13.19
CA LEU A 320 8.60 6.41 12.16
C LEU A 320 7.22 7.03 12.40
N GLN A 321 6.23 6.22 12.77
CA GLN A 321 4.89 6.69 13.15
C GLN A 321 4.92 7.64 14.36
N ALA A 322 5.76 7.34 15.37
CA ALA A 322 5.95 8.20 16.53
C ALA A 322 6.57 9.58 16.19
N ARG A 323 7.25 9.69 15.05
CA ARG A 323 7.76 10.97 14.50
C ARG A 323 6.72 11.73 13.69
N GLY A 324 5.47 11.24 13.64
CA GLY A 324 4.36 11.86 12.91
C GLY A 324 4.22 11.42 11.46
N GLU A 325 5.01 10.44 10.99
CA GLU A 325 4.87 9.91 9.64
C GLU A 325 3.67 8.95 9.55
N ARG A 326 2.96 9.01 8.44
CA ARG A 326 2.00 8.00 8.02
C ARG A 326 2.69 7.02 7.08
N VAL A 327 2.96 5.84 7.58
CA VAL A 327 3.89 4.90 6.96
C VAL A 327 3.15 3.87 6.11
N ALA A 328 3.49 3.79 4.81
CA ALA A 328 3.24 2.59 4.01
C ALA A 328 4.44 1.66 4.09
N PHE A 329 4.21 0.37 4.28
CA PHE A 329 5.25 -0.66 4.20
C PHE A 329 4.99 -1.57 3.00
N VAL A 330 6.01 -1.82 2.18
CA VAL A 330 5.97 -2.69 1.01
C VAL A 330 6.89 -3.87 1.23
N GLY A 331 6.34 -5.09 1.23
CA GLY A 331 7.08 -6.31 1.49
C GLY A 331 6.47 -7.55 0.82
N ASP A 332 7.20 -8.68 0.82
CA ASP A 332 6.79 -9.94 0.19
C ASP A 332 6.85 -11.17 1.11
N GLY A 333 7.61 -11.11 2.19
CA GLY A 333 7.95 -12.25 3.04
C GLY A 333 6.98 -12.55 4.17
N ILE A 334 7.03 -13.79 4.68
CA ILE A 334 6.36 -14.19 5.93
C ILE A 334 6.88 -13.35 7.10
N ASN A 335 8.17 -13.01 7.07
CA ASN A 335 8.83 -12.21 8.09
C ASN A 335 8.37 -10.73 8.08
N ASP A 336 7.68 -10.29 7.04
CA ASP A 336 7.18 -8.92 6.87
C ASP A 336 5.75 -8.74 7.40
N ALA A 337 5.03 -9.82 7.70
CA ALA A 337 3.64 -9.75 8.16
C ALA A 337 3.46 -8.83 9.38
N PRO A 338 4.32 -8.86 10.42
CA PRO A 338 4.21 -7.93 11.55
C PRO A 338 4.43 -6.46 11.15
N ALA A 339 5.31 -6.19 10.17
CA ALA A 339 5.57 -4.85 9.66
C ALA A 339 4.42 -4.34 8.77
N LEU A 340 3.84 -5.23 7.94
CA LEU A 340 2.66 -4.95 7.11
C LEU A 340 1.45 -4.59 7.99
N GLU A 341 1.23 -5.30 9.09
CA GLU A 341 0.13 -5.06 10.03
C GLU A 341 0.37 -3.78 10.87
N GLN A 342 1.63 -3.52 11.29
CA GLN A 342 1.98 -2.34 12.08
C GLN A 342 1.89 -1.06 11.27
N ALA A 343 2.16 -1.09 9.97
CA ALA A 343 2.13 0.09 9.10
C ALA A 343 0.72 0.70 9.02
N ASP A 344 0.65 2.02 8.77
CA ASP A 344 -0.64 2.65 8.46
C ASP A 344 -1.25 2.05 7.19
N LEU A 345 -0.41 1.62 6.24
CA LEU A 345 -0.80 0.92 5.03
C LEU A 345 0.17 -0.21 4.72
N GLY A 346 -0.29 -1.46 4.77
CA GLY A 346 0.47 -2.63 4.34
C GLY A 346 0.24 -2.93 2.86
N ILE A 347 1.32 -3.06 2.07
CA ILE A 347 1.27 -3.41 0.64
C ILE A 347 2.09 -4.69 0.43
N ALA A 348 1.42 -5.79 0.06
CA ALA A 348 2.07 -7.05 -0.26
C ALA A 348 2.28 -7.19 -1.78
N VAL A 349 3.50 -7.61 -2.18
CA VAL A 349 3.80 -7.90 -3.59
C VAL A 349 3.47 -9.35 -3.97
N THR A 350 3.45 -9.68 -5.25
CA THR A 350 2.91 -10.94 -5.84
C THR A 350 3.43 -12.23 -5.23
N ARG A 351 4.71 -12.26 -4.84
CA ARG A 351 5.34 -13.44 -4.23
C ARG A 351 5.10 -13.54 -2.72
N ALA A 352 4.32 -12.60 -2.17
CA ALA A 352 4.01 -12.60 -0.76
C ALA A 352 3.36 -13.93 -0.33
N SER A 353 3.78 -14.42 0.83
CA SER A 353 3.17 -15.57 1.48
C SER A 353 1.68 -15.31 1.76
N ASP A 354 0.90 -16.36 1.97
CA ASP A 354 -0.51 -16.20 2.33
C ASP A 354 -0.68 -15.42 3.64
N VAL A 355 0.27 -15.55 4.56
CA VAL A 355 0.30 -14.78 5.83
C VAL A 355 0.53 -13.29 5.56
N ALA A 356 1.50 -12.93 4.71
CA ALA A 356 1.75 -11.55 4.34
C ALA A 356 0.58 -10.93 3.58
N ARG A 357 -0.06 -11.70 2.68
CA ARG A 357 -1.29 -11.26 1.98
C ARG A 357 -2.46 -11.02 2.92
N ALA A 358 -2.60 -11.85 3.96
CA ALA A 358 -3.64 -11.68 4.97
C ALA A 358 -3.42 -10.43 5.84
N ALA A 359 -2.15 -10.08 6.10
CA ALA A 359 -1.78 -8.89 6.87
C ALA A 359 -1.85 -7.58 6.07
N ALA A 360 -1.80 -7.64 4.73
CA ALA A 360 -1.75 -6.46 3.87
C ALA A 360 -3.11 -5.81 3.63
N ASP A 361 -3.13 -4.49 3.54
CA ASP A 361 -4.29 -3.69 3.12
C ASP A 361 -4.45 -3.68 1.57
N ILE A 362 -3.32 -3.76 0.84
CA ILE A 362 -3.27 -3.82 -0.63
C ILE A 362 -2.39 -5.00 -1.04
N VAL A 363 -2.84 -5.78 -2.02
CA VAL A 363 -2.07 -6.88 -2.61
C VAL A 363 -1.88 -6.62 -4.09
N LEU A 364 -0.62 -6.61 -4.53
CA LEU A 364 -0.25 -6.48 -5.94
C LEU A 364 -0.14 -7.89 -6.54
N LEU A 365 -0.98 -8.22 -7.52
CA LEU A 365 -0.99 -9.54 -8.17
C LEU A 365 0.11 -9.72 -9.22
N LYS A 366 0.64 -8.62 -9.75
CA LYS A 366 1.78 -8.58 -10.66
C LYS A 366 3.02 -8.19 -9.87
N SER A 367 4.17 -8.78 -10.23
CA SER A 367 5.46 -8.48 -9.57
C SER A 367 5.97 -7.05 -9.81
N ASP A 368 5.18 -6.23 -10.49
CA ASP A 368 5.59 -4.91 -10.94
C ASP A 368 5.50 -3.92 -9.77
N ILE A 369 6.64 -3.48 -9.32
CA ILE A 369 6.73 -2.45 -8.27
C ILE A 369 6.06 -1.13 -8.73
N GLU A 370 5.91 -0.92 -10.02
CA GLU A 370 5.21 0.19 -10.66
C GLU A 370 3.74 0.29 -10.25
N ALA A 371 3.13 -0.82 -9.81
CA ALA A 371 1.78 -0.82 -9.28
C ALA A 371 1.65 -0.07 -7.93
N VAL A 372 2.75 0.16 -7.19
CA VAL A 372 2.74 0.90 -5.91
C VAL A 372 2.32 2.37 -6.12
N PRO A 373 2.99 3.17 -6.96
CA PRO A 373 2.56 4.55 -7.22
C PRO A 373 1.17 4.62 -7.89
N GLU A 374 0.77 3.61 -8.68
CA GLU A 374 -0.57 3.53 -9.24
C GLU A 374 -1.63 3.37 -8.14
N ALA A 375 -1.43 2.44 -7.21
CA ALA A 375 -2.32 2.20 -6.08
C ALA A 375 -2.50 3.45 -5.22
N LEU A 376 -1.40 4.12 -4.84
CA LEU A 376 -1.43 5.35 -4.05
C LEU A 376 -2.06 6.52 -4.83
N GLY A 377 -1.79 6.64 -6.12
CA GLY A 377 -2.38 7.63 -7.00
C GLY A 377 -3.90 7.48 -7.12
N LEU A 378 -4.38 6.25 -7.30
CA LEU A 378 -5.80 5.92 -7.36
C LEU A 378 -6.50 6.21 -6.03
N ALA A 379 -5.88 5.85 -4.91
CA ALA A 379 -6.42 6.12 -3.58
C ALA A 379 -6.61 7.62 -3.33
N ARG A 380 -5.60 8.44 -3.67
CA ARG A 380 -5.69 9.91 -3.58
C ARG A 380 -6.78 10.49 -4.47
N ALA A 381 -6.91 9.97 -5.71
CA ALA A 381 -7.98 10.37 -6.62
C ALA A 381 -9.36 10.01 -6.05
N THR A 382 -9.49 8.81 -5.46
CA THR A 382 -10.73 8.35 -4.82
C THR A 382 -11.14 9.24 -3.67
N LEU A 383 -10.23 9.57 -2.75
CA LEU A 383 -10.51 10.49 -1.64
C LEU A 383 -10.91 11.88 -2.13
N ARG A 384 -10.25 12.39 -3.17
CA ARG A 384 -10.61 13.67 -3.79
C ARG A 384 -12.03 13.63 -4.36
N THR A 385 -12.36 12.57 -5.07
CA THR A 385 -13.71 12.36 -5.64
C THR A 385 -14.77 12.27 -4.54
N ILE A 386 -14.52 11.53 -3.45
CA ILE A 386 -15.43 11.45 -2.31
C ILE A 386 -15.67 12.84 -1.70
N LYS A 387 -14.59 13.61 -1.45
CA LYS A 387 -14.70 14.96 -0.90
C LYS A 387 -15.48 15.90 -1.83
N GLN A 388 -15.27 15.82 -3.14
CA GLN A 388 -16.03 16.59 -4.14
C GLN A 388 -17.51 16.19 -4.12
N ASN A 389 -17.81 14.91 -4.11
CA ASN A 389 -19.18 14.41 -4.09
C ASN A 389 -19.91 14.85 -2.83
N LEU A 390 -19.28 14.75 -1.66
CA LEU A 390 -19.82 15.22 -0.40
C LEU A 390 -20.05 16.74 -0.42
N PHE A 391 -19.10 17.52 -0.95
CA PHE A 391 -19.26 18.97 -1.08
C PHE A 391 -20.48 19.33 -1.94
N TRP A 392 -20.62 18.72 -3.12
CA TRP A 392 -21.76 18.99 -4.00
C TRP A 392 -23.10 18.55 -3.40
N ALA A 393 -23.14 17.40 -2.71
CA ALA A 393 -24.32 16.92 -2.02
C ALA A 393 -24.76 17.87 -0.89
N PHE A 394 -23.81 18.43 -0.14
CA PHE A 394 -24.09 19.44 0.87
C PHE A 394 -24.54 20.77 0.27
N PHE A 395 -23.84 21.25 -0.73
CA PHE A 395 -24.10 22.53 -1.37
C PHE A 395 -25.51 22.57 -1.96
N TYR A 396 -25.90 21.47 -2.64
CA TYR A 396 -27.22 21.32 -3.21
C TYR A 396 -28.30 21.46 -2.13
N ASN A 397 -28.17 20.74 -1.01
CA ASN A 397 -29.15 20.81 0.08
C ASN A 397 -29.16 22.19 0.78
N ALA A 398 -27.99 22.79 0.98
CA ALA A 398 -27.87 24.12 1.61
C ALA A 398 -28.55 25.23 0.82
N VAL A 399 -28.59 25.10 -0.51
CA VAL A 399 -29.31 26.03 -1.40
C VAL A 399 -30.78 25.63 -1.59
N GLY A 400 -31.03 24.34 -1.81
CA GLY A 400 -32.36 23.83 -2.14
C GLY A 400 -33.35 23.96 -0.99
N VAL A 401 -32.94 23.67 0.25
CA VAL A 401 -33.84 23.73 1.42
C VAL A 401 -34.42 25.13 1.65
N PRO A 402 -33.65 26.23 1.69
CA PRO A 402 -34.23 27.57 1.77
C PRO A 402 -35.11 27.92 0.60
N LEU A 403 -34.74 27.58 -0.63
CA LEU A 403 -35.57 27.86 -1.82
C LEU A 403 -36.92 27.12 -1.78
N ALA A 404 -36.91 25.86 -1.33
CA ALA A 404 -38.16 25.12 -1.15
C ALA A 404 -39.02 25.69 -0.02
N ALA A 405 -38.43 26.08 1.11
CA ALA A 405 -39.13 26.66 2.24
C ALA A 405 -39.75 28.03 1.89
N LEU A 406 -39.10 28.80 1.02
CA LEU A 406 -39.64 30.09 0.51
C LEU A 406 -40.64 29.93 -0.62
N GLY A 407 -40.92 28.70 -1.13
CA GLY A 407 -41.94 28.46 -2.17
C GLY A 407 -41.45 28.57 -3.61
N PHE A 408 -40.11 28.70 -3.84
CA PHE A 408 -39.51 28.74 -5.18
C PHE A 408 -39.38 27.39 -5.87
N MET A 409 -39.49 26.27 -5.12
CA MET A 409 -39.37 24.92 -5.64
C MET A 409 -40.60 24.10 -5.37
N SER A 410 -41.23 23.58 -6.41
CA SER A 410 -42.31 22.59 -6.28
C SER A 410 -41.74 21.22 -5.88
N PRO A 411 -42.54 20.31 -5.27
CA PRO A 411 -42.07 18.94 -4.96
C PRO A 411 -41.52 18.19 -6.18
N VAL A 412 -42.08 18.39 -7.36
CA VAL A 412 -41.63 17.77 -8.61
C VAL A 412 -40.25 18.30 -9.00
N LEU A 413 -40.04 19.62 -8.91
CA LEU A 413 -38.74 20.23 -9.21
C LEU A 413 -37.69 19.78 -8.19
N CYS A 414 -38.05 19.66 -6.92
CA CYS A 414 -37.17 19.11 -5.86
C CYS A 414 -36.72 17.66 -6.17
N ALA A 415 -37.65 16.80 -6.59
CA ALA A 415 -37.38 15.42 -6.96
C ALA A 415 -36.50 15.31 -8.19
N LEU A 416 -36.72 16.15 -9.22
CA LEU A 416 -35.84 16.20 -10.40
C LEU A 416 -34.43 16.67 -10.03
N ALA A 417 -34.30 17.72 -9.24
CA ALA A 417 -33.02 18.24 -8.80
C ALA A 417 -32.25 17.22 -7.96
N MET A 418 -32.90 16.44 -7.08
CA MET A 418 -32.34 15.33 -6.34
C MET A 418 -31.79 14.25 -7.29
N GLY A 419 -32.57 13.82 -8.28
CA GLY A 419 -32.14 12.83 -9.28
C GLY A 419 -30.92 13.28 -10.07
N VAL A 420 -30.85 14.57 -10.45
CA VAL A 420 -29.67 15.16 -11.11
C VAL A 420 -28.46 15.12 -10.17
N SER A 421 -28.65 15.46 -8.89
CA SER A 421 -27.55 15.38 -7.90
C SER A 421 -26.99 13.97 -7.78
N ASP A 422 -27.83 12.93 -7.73
CA ASP A 422 -27.40 11.53 -7.69
C ASP A 422 -26.61 11.14 -8.95
N LEU A 423 -27.08 11.55 -10.13
CA LEU A 423 -26.40 11.31 -11.39
C LEU A 423 -25.03 11.99 -11.46
N VAL A 424 -24.89 13.20 -10.93
CA VAL A 424 -23.61 13.93 -10.86
C VAL A 424 -22.62 13.19 -9.97
N VAL A 425 -23.05 12.74 -8.78
CA VAL A 425 -22.23 11.98 -7.83
C VAL A 425 -21.75 10.65 -8.46
N ILE A 426 -22.67 9.89 -9.06
CA ILE A 426 -22.32 8.62 -9.72
C ILE A 426 -21.41 8.88 -10.92
N GLY A 427 -21.73 9.85 -11.77
CA GLY A 427 -20.92 10.21 -12.95
C GLY A 427 -19.50 10.65 -12.58
N ASN A 428 -19.34 11.41 -11.50
CA ASN A 428 -18.04 11.80 -10.99
C ASN A 428 -17.26 10.60 -10.44
N ALA A 429 -17.90 9.67 -9.73
CA ALA A 429 -17.27 8.42 -9.28
C ALA A 429 -16.82 7.53 -10.44
N LEU A 430 -17.60 7.44 -11.52
CA LEU A 430 -17.26 6.62 -12.69
C LEU A 430 -16.01 7.12 -13.44
N LYS A 431 -15.63 8.39 -13.33
CA LYS A 431 -14.37 8.91 -13.90
C LYS A 431 -13.13 8.21 -13.34
N LEU A 432 -13.22 7.65 -12.12
CA LEU A 432 -12.12 6.88 -11.52
C LEU A 432 -11.72 5.65 -12.35
N LYS A 433 -12.64 5.08 -13.13
CA LYS A 433 -12.33 3.95 -14.03
C LYS A 433 -11.25 4.31 -15.07
N TRP A 434 -11.16 5.57 -15.48
CA TRP A 434 -10.26 6.03 -16.54
C TRP A 434 -8.97 6.66 -16.00
N HIS A 435 -8.90 6.84 -14.68
CA HIS A 435 -7.75 7.50 -14.05
C HIS A 435 -6.44 6.72 -14.22
N ILE A 436 -6.48 5.39 -14.17
CA ILE A 436 -5.33 4.51 -14.37
C ILE A 436 -5.02 4.36 -15.88
N THR A 437 -6.04 4.21 -16.71
CA THR A 437 -5.88 3.96 -18.16
C THR A 437 -5.13 5.10 -18.87
N ASN A 438 -5.38 6.34 -18.48
CA ASN A 438 -4.74 7.51 -19.12
C ASN A 438 -3.28 7.74 -18.63
N ARG A 439 -2.88 7.22 -17.48
CA ARG A 439 -1.49 7.31 -17.00
C ARG A 439 -0.58 6.27 -17.63
N SER A 440 -1.07 5.06 -17.89
CA SER A 440 -0.30 4.00 -18.56
C SER A 440 -0.02 4.31 -20.04
N SER A 441 -0.82 5.15 -20.69
CA SER A 441 -0.58 5.60 -22.08
C SER A 441 0.39 6.78 -22.17
N ALA A 442 0.62 7.52 -21.09
CA ALA A 442 1.55 8.67 -21.06
C ALA A 442 3.00 8.26 -20.72
N THR A 443 3.22 7.01 -20.31
CA THR A 443 4.54 6.46 -19.94
C THR A 443 5.06 5.43 -20.97
N ARG A 444 4.32 5.16 -22.02
CA ARG A 444 4.78 4.43 -23.22
C ARG A 444 5.12 5.45 -24.31
#